data_47370e5a89de1647abdd21bf6d9a0558
#
_entry.id   47370e5a89de1647abdd21bf6d9a0558
#
_cell.length_a   1.000
_cell.length_b   1.000
_cell.length_c   1.000
_cell.angle_alpha   90.00
_cell.angle_beta   90.00
_cell.angle_gamma   90.00
#
_symmetry.space_group_name_H-M   'P 1'
#
loop_
_entity.id
_entity.type
_entity.pdbx_description
1 polymer ?
#
loop_
_entity_poly.entity_id
_entity_poly.type
_entity_poly.pdbx_seq_one_letter_code
_entity_poly.pdbx_strand_id
1 'polypeptide(L)'
;MVFRKNPKINANIYIVDHDPAYAVSLKDSIDKPEKYKIQAYHSGERFTSELIAKKFRKNEVHVVFLSYNFKSETNVHLMNGIEILEATKVINPNIEVVMISEDTESNLGSYAKKSGAFTIIPKNDTTFLRLNNTIMRIISQKKLEQKRRFFILSAYLFVLYLLAFTTAVLVHHFLVLSR
;
A
#
# COMPACT_ATOMS: atom_id res chain seq x y z
N MET A 1 29.21 -19.79 12.61
CA MET A 1 27.71 -19.73 12.67
C MET A 1 27.27 -18.46 11.95
N VAL A 2 26.86 -18.54 10.68
CA VAL A 2 26.46 -17.36 9.90
C VAL A 2 25.03 -17.05 10.25
N PHE A 3 24.77 -15.99 10.99
CA PHE A 3 23.42 -15.45 11.22
C PHE A 3 22.85 -14.99 9.87
N ARG A 4 22.05 -15.84 9.23
CA ARG A 4 21.20 -15.43 8.11
C ARG A 4 20.20 -14.41 8.63
N LYS A 5 20.50 -13.14 8.47
CA LYS A 5 19.57 -12.05 8.73
C LYS A 5 18.36 -12.28 7.81
N ASN A 6 17.22 -12.64 8.37
CA ASN A 6 15.98 -12.77 7.58
C ASN A 6 15.79 -11.49 6.75
N PRO A 7 15.57 -11.59 5.46
CA PRO A 7 15.40 -10.42 4.61
C PRO A 7 14.23 -9.60 5.15
N LYS A 8 14.46 -8.31 5.35
CA LYS A 8 13.41 -7.40 5.81
C LYS A 8 12.35 -7.32 4.72
N ILE A 9 11.15 -7.83 4.99
CA ILE A 9 10.00 -7.73 4.10
C ILE A 9 9.64 -6.26 3.90
N ASN A 10 9.67 -5.80 2.64
CA ASN A 10 9.40 -4.41 2.29
C ASN A 10 7.91 -4.12 2.08
N ALA A 11 7.16 -5.10 1.58
CA ALA A 11 5.72 -4.98 1.35
C ALA A 11 5.02 -6.34 1.31
N ASN A 12 3.71 -6.32 1.57
CA ASN A 12 2.80 -7.43 1.29
C ASN A 12 2.14 -7.15 -0.07
N ILE A 13 2.29 -8.06 -1.01
CA ILE A 13 1.75 -7.95 -2.37
C ILE A 13 0.65 -9.00 -2.50
N TYR A 14 -0.52 -8.58 -2.97
CA TYR A 14 -1.66 -9.42 -3.27
C TYR A 14 -1.94 -9.34 -4.76
N ILE A 15 -2.08 -10.48 -5.40
CA ILE A 15 -2.49 -10.60 -6.80
C ILE A 15 -3.88 -11.20 -6.78
N VAL A 16 -4.86 -10.49 -7.31
CA VAL A 16 -6.26 -10.91 -7.33
C VAL A 16 -6.70 -10.96 -8.79
N ASP A 17 -6.75 -12.17 -9.34
CA ASP A 17 -7.10 -12.43 -10.73
C ASP A 17 -7.86 -13.76 -10.84
N HIS A 18 -8.91 -13.79 -11.67
CA HIS A 18 -9.70 -15.00 -11.89
C HIS A 18 -8.94 -16.08 -12.70
N ASP A 19 -7.93 -15.67 -13.48
CA ASP A 19 -7.06 -16.57 -14.24
C ASP A 19 -5.83 -16.98 -13.38
N PRO A 20 -5.77 -18.25 -12.94
CA PRO A 20 -4.64 -18.74 -12.16
C PRO A 20 -3.30 -18.68 -12.90
N ALA A 21 -3.30 -18.93 -14.21
CA ALA A 21 -2.09 -18.94 -15.01
C ALA A 21 -1.52 -17.52 -15.13
N TYR A 22 -2.39 -16.53 -15.33
CA TYR A 22 -1.99 -15.13 -15.37
C TYR A 22 -1.51 -14.62 -13.99
N ALA A 23 -2.19 -15.01 -12.91
CA ALA A 23 -1.75 -14.68 -11.56
C ALA A 23 -0.35 -15.23 -11.23
N VAL A 24 -0.04 -16.45 -11.69
CA VAL A 24 1.30 -17.04 -11.56
C VAL A 24 2.31 -16.25 -12.38
N SER A 25 2.01 -15.92 -13.63
CA SER A 25 2.93 -15.13 -14.49
C SER A 25 3.21 -13.75 -13.91
N LEU A 26 2.21 -13.07 -13.33
CA LEU A 26 2.40 -11.80 -12.60
C LEU A 26 3.34 -11.97 -11.40
N LYS A 27 3.12 -13.03 -10.61
CA LYS A 27 3.96 -13.33 -9.44
C LYS A 27 5.41 -13.58 -9.83
N ASP A 28 5.64 -14.38 -10.87
CA ASP A 28 6.98 -14.77 -11.33
C ASP A 28 7.72 -13.61 -12.00
N SER A 29 7.00 -12.61 -12.50
CA SER A 29 7.56 -11.39 -13.08
C SER A 29 8.03 -10.36 -12.06
N ILE A 30 7.74 -10.56 -10.76
CA ILE A 30 8.13 -9.60 -9.72
C ILE A 30 9.64 -9.71 -9.43
N ASP A 31 10.33 -8.58 -9.60
CA ASP A 31 11.75 -8.47 -9.30
C ASP A 31 12.02 -8.61 -7.80
N LYS A 32 13.03 -9.44 -7.45
CA LYS A 32 13.47 -9.62 -6.06
C LYS A 32 12.34 -10.07 -5.13
N PRO A 33 11.64 -11.17 -5.47
CA PRO A 33 10.46 -11.64 -4.74
C PRO A 33 10.75 -11.92 -3.26
N GLU A 34 12.00 -12.22 -2.89
CA GLU A 34 12.44 -12.44 -1.51
C GLU A 34 12.26 -11.23 -0.58
N LYS A 35 12.06 -10.05 -1.15
CA LYS A 35 11.78 -8.81 -0.41
C LYS A 35 10.31 -8.58 -0.12
N TYR A 36 9.42 -9.44 -0.64
CA TYR A 36 7.98 -9.27 -0.58
C TYR A 36 7.31 -10.52 -0.04
N LYS A 37 6.19 -10.34 0.64
CA LYS A 37 5.27 -11.43 0.93
C LYS A 37 4.18 -11.41 -0.13
N ILE A 38 4.26 -12.33 -1.09
CA ILE A 38 3.36 -12.37 -2.26
C ILE A 38 2.31 -13.46 -2.04
N GLN A 39 1.03 -13.10 -2.21
CA GLN A 39 -0.12 -14.00 -2.12
C GLN A 39 -1.01 -13.79 -3.35
N ALA A 40 -1.48 -14.89 -3.95
CA ALA A 40 -2.40 -14.87 -5.09
C ALA A 40 -3.77 -15.38 -4.67
N TYR A 41 -4.82 -14.75 -5.21
CA TYR A 41 -6.22 -15.06 -4.97
C TYR A 41 -6.95 -15.14 -6.31
N HIS A 42 -7.84 -16.13 -6.43
CA HIS A 42 -8.65 -16.33 -7.64
C HIS A 42 -10.12 -15.98 -7.42
N SER A 43 -10.46 -15.45 -6.23
CA SER A 43 -11.79 -14.97 -5.86
C SER A 43 -11.65 -13.68 -5.05
N GLY A 44 -12.46 -12.67 -5.41
CA GLY A 44 -12.54 -11.41 -4.70
C GLY A 44 -13.11 -11.57 -3.30
N GLU A 45 -14.09 -12.44 -3.14
CA GLU A 45 -14.76 -12.75 -1.86
C GLU A 45 -13.77 -13.37 -0.88
N ARG A 46 -12.98 -14.34 -1.35
CA ARG A 46 -11.94 -14.96 -0.52
C ARG A 46 -10.87 -13.94 -0.13
N PHE A 47 -10.44 -13.13 -1.07
CA PHE A 47 -9.47 -12.07 -0.80
C PHE A 47 -9.99 -11.09 0.25
N THR A 48 -11.21 -10.55 0.09
CA THR A 48 -11.80 -9.60 1.03
C THR A 48 -12.06 -10.21 2.40
N SER A 49 -12.49 -11.46 2.48
CA SER A 49 -12.68 -12.19 3.75
C SER A 49 -11.37 -12.34 4.53
N GLU A 50 -10.28 -12.74 3.84
CA GLU A 50 -8.97 -12.84 4.47
C GLU A 50 -8.42 -11.47 4.88
N LEU A 51 -8.73 -10.43 4.11
CA LEU A 51 -8.33 -9.06 4.40
C LEU A 51 -9.01 -8.53 5.66
N ILE A 52 -10.31 -8.82 5.86
CA ILE A 52 -11.07 -8.47 7.07
C ILE A 52 -10.46 -9.13 8.32
N ALA A 53 -10.08 -10.40 8.21
CA ALA A 53 -9.48 -11.15 9.32
C ALA A 53 -8.04 -10.68 9.66
N LYS A 54 -7.41 -9.89 8.79
CA LYS A 54 -6.01 -9.51 8.93
C LYS A 54 -5.80 -8.31 9.86
N LYS A 55 -4.83 -8.44 10.77
CA LYS A 55 -4.33 -7.31 11.57
C LYS A 55 -3.26 -6.55 10.79
N PHE A 56 -3.54 -5.29 10.47
CA PHE A 56 -2.61 -4.40 9.78
C PHE A 56 -1.69 -3.68 10.78
N ARG A 57 -0.38 -3.71 10.51
CA ARG A 57 0.58 -2.92 11.27
C ARG A 57 0.79 -1.57 10.62
N LYS A 58 0.92 -0.51 11.41
CA LYS A 58 1.00 0.89 10.94
C LYS A 58 2.09 1.17 9.90
N ASN A 59 3.17 0.40 9.90
CA ASN A 59 4.33 0.63 9.04
C ASN A 59 4.46 -0.40 7.90
N GLU A 60 3.49 -1.29 7.73
CA GLU A 60 3.49 -2.25 6.63
C GLU A 60 2.90 -1.61 5.37
N VAL A 61 3.57 -1.88 4.25
CA VAL A 61 3.06 -1.49 2.93
C VAL A 61 2.28 -2.66 2.36
N HIS A 62 1.06 -2.38 1.91
CA HIS A 62 0.17 -3.36 1.28
C HIS A 62 -0.17 -2.88 -0.13
N VAL A 63 0.05 -3.73 -1.12
CA VAL A 63 -0.22 -3.45 -2.53
C VAL A 63 -1.08 -4.57 -3.09
N VAL A 64 -2.17 -4.23 -3.75
CA VAL A 64 -3.06 -5.16 -4.42
C VAL A 64 -2.97 -4.92 -5.93
N PHE A 65 -2.63 -5.93 -6.68
CA PHE A 65 -2.81 -5.99 -8.14
C PHE A 65 -4.11 -6.70 -8.42
N LEU A 66 -5.07 -5.99 -8.96
CA LEU A 66 -6.45 -6.42 -9.11
C LEU A 66 -6.84 -6.38 -10.58
N SER A 67 -7.23 -7.53 -11.13
CA SER A 67 -7.82 -7.58 -12.47
C SER A 67 -9.17 -6.88 -12.49
N TYR A 68 -9.40 -6.06 -13.52
CA TYR A 68 -10.69 -5.42 -13.73
C TYR A 68 -11.77 -6.41 -14.16
N ASN A 69 -11.42 -7.29 -15.13
CA ASN A 69 -12.31 -8.29 -15.67
C ASN A 69 -12.35 -9.51 -14.73
N PHE A 70 -13.18 -9.45 -13.69
CA PHE A 70 -13.38 -10.54 -12.73
C PHE A 70 -14.62 -11.38 -13.05
N LYS A 71 -15.26 -11.18 -14.21
CA LYS A 71 -16.44 -11.92 -14.62
C LYS A 71 -16.04 -13.30 -15.12
N SER A 72 -16.40 -14.34 -14.36
CA SER A 72 -16.58 -15.68 -14.91
C SER A 72 -17.90 -15.70 -15.67
N GLU A 73 -17.91 -16.18 -16.89
CA GLU A 73 -19.14 -16.34 -17.71
C GLU A 73 -20.21 -17.22 -17.03
N THR A 74 -19.83 -17.96 -16.02
CA THR A 74 -20.67 -18.93 -15.30
C THR A 74 -21.28 -18.40 -14.00
N ASN A 75 -20.84 -17.26 -13.42
CA ASN A 75 -21.33 -16.78 -12.12
C ASN A 75 -21.53 -15.26 -12.12
N VAL A 76 -22.79 -14.86 -12.33
CA VAL A 76 -23.26 -13.44 -12.32
C VAL A 76 -23.17 -12.80 -10.93
N HIS A 77 -22.99 -13.58 -9.86
CA HIS A 77 -23.01 -13.14 -8.46
C HIS A 77 -21.60 -12.85 -7.88
N LEU A 78 -20.54 -12.98 -8.67
CA LEU A 78 -19.18 -12.66 -8.18
C LEU A 78 -18.92 -11.16 -8.25
N MET A 79 -18.21 -10.66 -7.24
CA MET A 79 -17.77 -9.27 -7.19
C MET A 79 -16.94 -8.90 -8.43
N ASN A 80 -17.26 -7.77 -9.05
CA ASN A 80 -16.42 -7.25 -10.12
C ASN A 80 -15.16 -6.52 -9.56
N GLY A 81 -14.20 -6.19 -10.42
CA GLY A 81 -12.96 -5.56 -9.97
C GLY A 81 -13.14 -4.23 -9.23
N ILE A 82 -14.17 -3.44 -9.58
CA ILE A 82 -14.47 -2.18 -8.89
C ILE A 82 -15.05 -2.43 -7.49
N GLU A 83 -15.96 -3.38 -7.36
CA GLU A 83 -16.54 -3.76 -6.06
C GLU A 83 -15.46 -4.27 -5.09
N ILE A 84 -14.50 -5.07 -5.59
CA ILE A 84 -13.35 -5.54 -4.81
C ILE A 84 -12.44 -4.37 -4.40
N LEU A 85 -12.20 -3.41 -5.31
CA LEU A 85 -11.45 -2.19 -5.01
C LEU A 85 -12.12 -1.40 -3.88
N GLU A 86 -13.42 -1.12 -4.00
CA GLU A 86 -14.18 -0.35 -3.02
C GLU A 86 -14.22 -1.06 -1.66
N ALA A 87 -14.49 -2.36 -1.64
CA ALA A 87 -14.44 -3.18 -0.44
C ALA A 87 -13.03 -3.14 0.22
N THR A 88 -11.97 -3.23 -0.58
CA THR A 88 -10.58 -3.13 -0.09
C THR A 88 -10.32 -1.79 0.57
N LYS A 89 -10.80 -0.69 -0.02
CA LYS A 89 -10.62 0.66 0.52
C LYS A 89 -11.45 0.91 1.77
N VAL A 90 -12.63 0.30 1.88
CA VAL A 90 -13.45 0.34 3.11
C VAL A 90 -12.76 -0.42 4.24
N ILE A 91 -12.20 -1.60 3.97
CA ILE A 91 -11.47 -2.40 4.99
C ILE A 91 -10.22 -1.66 5.47
N ASN A 92 -9.41 -1.13 4.55
CA ASN A 92 -8.23 -0.36 4.89
C ASN A 92 -7.85 0.63 3.79
N PRO A 93 -8.08 1.94 3.96
CA PRO A 93 -7.78 2.96 2.96
C PRO A 93 -6.29 3.11 2.64
N ASN A 94 -5.39 2.60 3.51
CA ASN A 94 -3.94 2.67 3.29
C ASN A 94 -3.39 1.59 2.36
N ILE A 95 -4.22 0.62 1.93
CA ILE A 95 -3.86 -0.37 0.93
C ILE A 95 -3.84 0.31 -0.44
N GLU A 96 -2.74 0.19 -1.16
CA GLU A 96 -2.65 0.71 -2.52
C GLU A 96 -3.15 -0.35 -3.51
N VAL A 97 -4.21 0.00 -4.25
CA VAL A 97 -4.81 -0.90 -5.24
C VAL A 97 -4.40 -0.44 -6.64
N VAL A 98 -3.79 -1.33 -7.37
CA VAL A 98 -3.39 -1.16 -8.78
C VAL A 98 -4.28 -2.05 -9.61
N MET A 99 -5.08 -1.45 -10.49
CA MET A 99 -5.94 -2.23 -11.37
C MET A 99 -5.18 -2.65 -12.63
N ILE A 100 -5.48 -3.83 -13.13
CA ILE A 100 -4.97 -4.34 -14.41
C ILE A 100 -6.18 -4.52 -15.33
N SER A 101 -6.16 -3.90 -16.51
CA SER A 101 -7.29 -3.95 -17.44
C SER A 101 -6.81 -4.12 -18.88
N GLU A 102 -7.54 -4.90 -19.65
CA GLU A 102 -7.39 -4.97 -21.11
C GLU A 102 -7.99 -3.74 -21.79
N ASP A 103 -8.99 -3.15 -21.12
CA ASP A 103 -9.67 -1.97 -21.60
C ASP A 103 -8.90 -0.71 -21.21
N THR A 104 -8.59 0.12 -22.19
CA THR A 104 -7.88 1.39 -22.05
C THR A 104 -8.83 2.58 -22.13
N GLU A 105 -10.15 2.37 -22.10
CA GLU A 105 -11.11 3.46 -22.18
C GLU A 105 -10.89 4.50 -21.06
N SER A 106 -10.90 5.76 -21.46
CA SER A 106 -10.62 6.89 -20.57
C SER A 106 -11.61 6.98 -19.38
N ASN A 107 -12.83 6.49 -19.58
CA ASN A 107 -13.89 6.51 -18.58
C ASN A 107 -13.61 5.55 -17.42
N LEU A 108 -13.12 4.33 -17.72
CA LEU A 108 -12.75 3.35 -16.70
C LEU A 108 -11.61 3.89 -15.81
N GLY A 109 -10.60 4.49 -16.43
CA GLY A 109 -9.47 5.07 -15.73
C GLY A 109 -9.87 6.14 -14.73
N SER A 110 -10.79 7.01 -15.12
CA SER A 110 -11.31 8.07 -14.27
C SER A 110 -12.16 7.53 -13.11
N TYR A 111 -13.01 6.54 -13.38
CA TYR A 111 -13.86 5.92 -12.39
C TYR A 111 -13.05 5.16 -11.32
N ALA A 112 -12.14 4.28 -11.75
CA ALA A 112 -11.30 3.54 -10.83
C ALA A 112 -10.44 4.44 -9.93
N LYS A 113 -9.92 5.56 -10.46
CA LYS A 113 -9.21 6.56 -9.65
C LYS A 113 -10.11 7.23 -8.63
N LYS A 114 -11.35 7.56 -8.97
CA LYS A 114 -12.35 8.11 -8.04
C LYS A 114 -12.68 7.11 -6.93
N SER A 115 -12.78 5.82 -7.25
CA SER A 115 -12.98 4.74 -6.28
C SER A 115 -11.71 4.42 -5.45
N GLY A 116 -10.60 5.13 -5.68
CA GLY A 116 -9.38 5.05 -4.86
C GLY A 116 -8.27 4.14 -5.41
N ALA A 117 -8.31 3.75 -6.68
CA ALA A 117 -7.19 3.06 -7.29
C ALA A 117 -5.96 3.97 -7.37
N PHE A 118 -4.80 3.44 -7.01
CA PHE A 118 -3.52 4.15 -7.15
C PHE A 118 -3.18 4.43 -8.62
N THR A 119 -3.35 3.43 -9.47
CA THR A 119 -3.18 3.54 -10.92
C THR A 119 -3.83 2.36 -11.63
N ILE A 120 -3.92 2.45 -12.97
CA ILE A 120 -4.30 1.35 -13.83
C ILE A 120 -3.12 0.99 -14.71
N ILE A 121 -2.87 -0.29 -14.87
CA ILE A 121 -1.87 -0.87 -15.77
C ILE A 121 -2.61 -1.58 -16.91
N PRO A 122 -2.32 -1.24 -18.17
CA PRO A 122 -2.89 -1.98 -19.29
C PRO A 122 -2.32 -3.40 -19.34
N LYS A 123 -3.18 -4.38 -19.66
CA LYS A 123 -2.79 -5.77 -19.83
C LYS A 123 -2.24 -5.98 -21.24
N ASN A 124 -0.95 -5.75 -21.40
CA ASN A 124 -0.20 -5.88 -22.67
C ASN A 124 1.26 -6.27 -22.38
N ASP A 125 2.11 -6.29 -23.38
CA ASP A 125 3.53 -6.67 -23.28
C ASP A 125 4.32 -5.83 -22.25
N THR A 126 3.86 -4.62 -21.93
CA THR A 126 4.51 -3.75 -20.95
C THR A 126 4.02 -3.95 -19.52
N THR A 127 3.04 -4.83 -19.27
CA THR A 127 2.41 -5.03 -17.96
C THR A 127 3.43 -5.34 -16.87
N PHE A 128 4.32 -6.29 -17.12
CA PHE A 128 5.31 -6.74 -16.12
C PHE A 128 6.31 -5.64 -15.75
N LEU A 129 6.76 -4.87 -16.73
CA LEU A 129 7.64 -3.72 -16.49
C LEU A 129 6.93 -2.65 -15.65
N ARG A 130 5.69 -2.32 -16.01
CA ARG A 130 4.87 -1.33 -15.30
C ARG A 130 4.54 -1.79 -13.89
N LEU A 131 4.30 -3.10 -13.68
CA LEU A 131 4.05 -3.70 -12.38
C LEU A 131 5.25 -3.45 -11.45
N ASN A 132 6.46 -3.82 -11.87
CA ASN A 132 7.68 -3.63 -11.07
C ASN A 132 7.96 -2.16 -10.75
N ASN A 133 7.82 -1.27 -11.74
CA ASN A 133 7.96 0.17 -11.54
C ASN A 133 6.93 0.72 -10.55
N THR A 134 5.69 0.22 -10.61
CA THR A 134 4.62 0.64 -9.71
C THR A 134 4.87 0.17 -8.27
N ILE A 135 5.33 -1.07 -8.07
CA ILE A 135 5.76 -1.57 -6.75
C ILE A 135 6.81 -0.64 -6.14
N MET A 136 7.87 -0.35 -6.90
CA MET A 136 8.95 0.53 -6.44
C MET A 136 8.47 1.93 -6.10
N ARG A 137 7.59 2.50 -6.93
CA ARG A 137 6.98 3.81 -6.71
C ARG A 137 6.16 3.85 -5.44
N ILE A 138 5.26 2.89 -5.22
CA ILE A 138 4.41 2.80 -4.02
C ILE A 138 5.28 2.69 -2.76
N ILE A 139 6.25 1.77 -2.76
CA ILE A 139 7.13 1.56 -1.60
C ILE A 139 7.93 2.83 -1.29
N SER A 140 8.46 3.50 -2.31
CA SER A 140 9.22 4.73 -2.13
C SER A 140 8.37 5.87 -1.57
N GLN A 141 7.15 6.05 -2.08
CA GLN A 141 6.20 7.05 -1.56
C GLN A 141 5.85 6.78 -0.10
N LYS A 142 5.49 5.54 0.25
CA LYS A 142 5.16 5.18 1.65
C LYS A 142 6.33 5.38 2.61
N LYS A 143 7.56 5.06 2.18
CA LYS A 143 8.77 5.32 2.98
C LYS A 143 9.01 6.81 3.19
N LEU A 144 8.79 7.64 2.17
CA LEU A 144 8.90 9.10 2.29
C LEU A 144 7.85 9.69 3.23
N GLU A 145 6.59 9.24 3.13
CA GLU A 145 5.51 9.64 4.04
C GLU A 145 5.84 9.29 5.50
N GLN A 146 6.37 8.09 5.74
CA GLN A 146 6.79 7.66 7.08
C GLN A 146 7.92 8.56 7.62
N LYS A 147 8.96 8.83 6.83
CA LYS A 147 10.06 9.72 7.21
C LYS A 147 9.57 11.14 7.52
N ARG A 148 8.67 11.68 6.68
CA ARG A 148 8.09 13.01 6.88
C ARG A 148 7.31 13.10 8.19
N ARG A 149 6.51 12.09 8.54
CA ARG A 149 5.78 12.04 9.83
C ARG A 149 6.74 12.05 11.02
N PHE A 150 7.80 11.25 10.97
CA PHE A 150 8.83 11.25 12.01
C PHE A 150 9.52 12.60 12.15
N PHE A 151 9.86 13.24 11.04
CA PHE A 151 10.49 14.57 11.04
C PHE A 151 9.58 15.62 11.69
N ILE A 152 8.31 15.67 11.32
CA ILE A 152 7.34 16.62 11.88
C ILE A 152 7.19 16.40 13.39
N LEU A 153 7.06 15.13 13.85
CA LEU A 153 6.97 14.82 15.27
C LEU A 153 8.22 15.24 16.04
N SER A 154 9.41 14.97 15.49
CA SER A 154 10.69 15.38 16.08
C SER A 154 10.82 16.90 16.17
N ALA A 155 10.44 17.62 15.12
CA ALA A 155 10.44 19.09 15.12
C ALA A 155 9.48 19.65 16.19
N TYR A 156 8.29 19.07 16.33
CA TYR A 156 7.33 19.49 17.35
C TYR A 156 7.87 19.28 18.77
N LEU A 157 8.47 18.12 19.06
CA LEU A 157 9.09 17.84 20.36
C LEU A 157 10.25 18.79 20.66
N PHE A 158 11.04 19.16 19.63
CA PHE A 158 12.13 20.10 19.78
C PHE A 158 11.63 21.51 20.13
N VAL A 159 10.56 21.98 19.51
CA VAL A 159 9.94 23.27 19.85
C VAL A 159 9.40 23.28 21.27
N LEU A 160 8.73 22.19 21.70
CA LEU A 160 8.27 22.08 23.10
C LEU A 160 9.43 22.13 24.10
N TYR A 161 10.54 21.45 23.78
CA TYR A 161 11.75 21.50 24.60
C TYR A 161 12.30 22.92 24.72
N LEU A 162 12.39 23.66 23.62
CA LEU A 162 12.85 25.05 23.64
C LEU A 162 11.94 25.95 24.47
N LEU A 163 10.63 25.79 24.37
CA LEU A 163 9.66 26.56 25.18
C LEU A 163 9.84 26.26 26.68
N ALA A 164 9.97 25.00 27.04
CA ALA A 164 10.19 24.60 28.43
C ALA A 164 11.53 25.14 28.96
N PHE A 165 12.57 25.10 28.15
CA PHE A 165 13.88 25.65 28.52
C PHE A 165 13.84 27.17 28.74
N THR A 166 13.20 27.91 27.82
CA THR A 166 13.08 29.37 27.93
C THR A 166 12.26 29.80 29.16
N THR A 167 11.16 29.08 29.44
CA THR A 167 10.36 29.34 30.65
C THR A 167 11.15 29.05 31.92
N ALA A 168 11.92 27.98 31.98
CA ALA A 168 12.76 27.66 33.12
C ALA A 168 13.84 28.74 33.38
N VAL A 169 14.49 29.25 32.33
CA VAL A 169 15.49 30.31 32.40
C VAL A 169 14.84 31.60 32.91
N LEU A 170 13.66 32.00 32.41
CA LEU A 170 12.94 33.19 32.85
C LEU A 170 12.54 33.10 34.31
N VAL A 171 12.03 31.98 34.75
CA VAL A 171 11.66 31.75 36.17
C VAL A 171 12.91 31.85 37.07
N HIS A 172 14.00 31.20 36.68
CA HIS A 172 15.24 31.26 37.42
C HIS A 172 15.76 32.71 37.55
N HIS A 173 15.76 33.48 36.43
CA HIS A 173 16.20 34.86 36.40
C HIS A 173 15.33 35.76 37.31
N PHE A 174 14.01 35.57 37.29
CA PHE A 174 13.08 36.31 38.13
C PHE A 174 13.30 36.03 39.62
N LEU A 175 13.52 34.76 40.00
CA LEU A 175 13.79 34.36 41.38
C LEU A 175 15.12 34.91 41.91
N VAL A 176 16.13 35.04 41.05
CA VAL A 176 17.44 35.63 41.46
C VAL A 176 17.35 37.13 41.64
N LEU A 177 16.56 37.86 40.80
CA LEU A 177 16.35 39.28 40.91
C LEU A 177 15.45 39.71 42.06
N SER A 178 14.62 38.78 42.56
CA SER A 178 13.69 39.06 43.70
C SER A 178 14.31 38.76 45.07
N ARG A 179 15.59 38.38 45.09
CA ARG A 179 16.39 38.22 46.31
C ARG A 179 17.32 39.38 46.52
#